data_d992ebac7bf7b36e48265436886e67d3
#
_entry.id   d992ebac7bf7b36e48265436886e67d3
#
_cell.length_a   1.000
_cell.length_b   1.000
_cell.length_c   1.000
_cell.angle_alpha   90.00
_cell.angle_beta   90.00
_cell.angle_gamma   90.00
#
_symmetry.space_group_name_H-M   'P 1'
#
loop_
_entity.id
_entity.type
_entity.pdbx_description
1 polymer ?
#
loop_
_entity_poly.entity_id
_entity_poly.type
_entity_poly.pdbx_seq_one_letter_code
_entity_poly.pdbx_strand_id
1 'polypeptide(L)'
;MGFRKLLASLGAGGASVDTIITEPNVVPGGIVQGEVRIQGGSVEQQIEGLSVGLQARVEVEGGDHEYKQDIVFTKQRLGGAFKVQPNALHVVPFALEIPAETPITHFEGHALHGMNIGVSTELEIARAVDAGDLDPINVHPVPAQQAILDAFRQLGFSFRSADMERGHIRGTRQTLPFYQEIEFLPPSQYRGLNQVELTFVSDGHEMDVVLEMDKKPGLFSEGSDTYRCFQVGLHSYEGTDWAAYLNQWIASVGSQRNWF
;
A
#
# COMPACT_ATOMS: atom_id res chain seq x y z
N MET A 1 0.64 21.25 -8.68
CA MET A 1 -0.67 21.87 -9.09
C MET A 1 -1.81 21.33 -8.21
N GLY A 2 -1.71 21.45 -6.87
CA GLY A 2 -2.67 20.91 -5.88
C GLY A 2 -3.63 21.93 -5.23
N PHE A 3 -3.35 23.21 -5.32
CA PHE A 3 -4.00 24.26 -4.53
C PHE A 3 -5.48 24.56 -4.86
N ARG A 4 -6.10 23.96 -5.86
CA ARG A 4 -7.43 24.39 -6.35
C ARG A 4 -8.59 23.41 -6.10
N LYS A 5 -8.36 22.24 -5.55
CA LYS A 5 -9.43 21.23 -5.40
C LYS A 5 -10.10 21.17 -4.03
N LEU A 6 -9.45 21.63 -2.96
CA LEU A 6 -10.00 21.50 -1.60
C LEU A 6 -10.84 22.68 -1.08
N LEU A 7 -10.77 23.85 -1.68
CA LEU A 7 -11.57 25.00 -1.27
C LEU A 7 -13.09 24.87 -1.53
N ALA A 8 -13.54 23.81 -2.15
CA ALA A 8 -14.94 23.65 -2.57
C ALA A 8 -15.83 22.90 -1.55
N SER A 9 -15.28 22.26 -0.52
CA SER A 9 -16.06 21.46 0.44
C SER A 9 -16.34 22.13 1.79
N LEU A 10 -15.71 23.26 2.06
CA LEU A 10 -15.88 24.00 3.33
C LEU A 10 -16.90 25.10 3.16
N GLY A 11 -17.91 25.12 4.01
CA GLY A 11 -18.87 26.22 4.09
C GLY A 11 -18.13 27.56 4.16
N ALA A 12 -18.61 28.57 3.44
CA ALA A 12 -17.95 29.87 3.33
C ALA A 12 -17.55 30.40 4.71
N GLY A 13 -16.26 30.50 5.02
CA GLY A 13 -15.71 31.07 6.23
C GLY A 13 -15.13 30.09 7.27
N GLY A 14 -15.05 28.80 7.01
CA GLY A 14 -14.44 27.81 7.91
C GLY A 14 -12.90 27.76 7.83
N ALA A 15 -12.26 27.14 8.82
CA ALA A 15 -10.84 26.82 8.77
C ALA A 15 -10.56 25.77 7.69
N SER A 16 -9.39 25.84 7.06
CA SER A 16 -8.92 24.85 6.09
C SER A 16 -7.62 24.24 6.55
N VAL A 17 -7.34 23.04 6.06
CA VAL A 17 -6.11 22.30 6.30
C VAL A 17 -5.43 21.98 4.97
N ASP A 18 -4.10 22.03 4.96
CA ASP A 18 -3.24 21.67 3.83
C ASP A 18 -1.98 20.98 4.39
N THR A 19 -1.60 19.87 3.82
CA THR A 19 -0.47 19.07 4.29
C THR A 19 0.67 19.16 3.30
N ILE A 20 1.85 19.49 3.79
CA ILE A 20 3.06 19.59 2.99
C ILE A 20 4.00 18.45 3.38
N ILE A 21 4.18 17.48 2.51
CA ILE A 21 5.14 16.38 2.70
C ILE A 21 6.53 16.85 2.27
N THR A 22 7.53 16.71 3.13
CA THR A 22 8.91 17.14 2.87
C THR A 22 9.60 16.23 1.87
N GLU A 23 9.45 14.90 2.05
CA GLU A 23 10.01 13.88 1.15
C GLU A 23 8.92 12.82 0.91
N PRO A 24 8.35 12.78 -0.30
CA PRO A 24 7.28 11.84 -0.61
C PRO A 24 7.79 10.42 -0.95
N ASN A 25 9.10 10.25 -1.19
CA ASN A 25 9.69 8.95 -1.51
C ASN A 25 10.08 8.22 -0.23
N VAL A 26 9.40 7.15 0.07
CA VAL A 26 9.51 6.40 1.31
C VAL A 26 9.62 4.90 1.03
N VAL A 27 9.88 4.11 2.08
CA VAL A 27 9.91 2.65 2.04
C VAL A 27 9.05 2.09 3.18
N PRO A 28 8.53 0.86 3.07
CA PRO A 28 7.90 0.15 4.18
C PRO A 28 8.83 0.10 5.40
N GLY A 29 8.30 0.38 6.60
CA GLY A 29 9.08 0.50 7.84
C GLY A 29 9.84 1.81 8.00
N GLY A 30 9.72 2.75 7.05
CA GLY A 30 10.33 4.08 7.11
C GLY A 30 9.47 5.11 7.84
N ILE A 31 9.79 6.40 7.60
CA ILE A 31 9.08 7.53 8.21
C ILE A 31 8.77 8.53 7.10
N VAL A 32 7.53 9.03 7.04
CA VAL A 32 7.15 10.19 6.25
C VAL A 32 7.10 11.42 7.15
N GLN A 33 7.68 12.52 6.69
CA GLN A 33 7.76 13.78 7.43
C GLN A 33 7.10 14.92 6.65
N GLY A 34 6.53 15.85 7.40
CA GLY A 34 5.89 17.01 6.81
C GLY A 34 5.39 18.01 7.86
N GLU A 35 4.56 18.92 7.40
CA GLU A 35 3.86 19.88 8.25
C GLU A 35 2.40 20.01 7.81
N VAL A 36 1.52 20.14 8.77
CA VAL A 36 0.11 20.47 8.55
C VAL A 36 -0.07 21.98 8.75
N ARG A 37 -0.59 22.64 7.74
CA ARG A 37 -0.92 24.09 7.76
C ARG A 37 -2.41 24.26 7.96
N ILE A 38 -2.79 24.90 9.04
CA ILE A 38 -4.19 25.21 9.37
C ILE A 38 -4.40 26.70 9.17
N GLN A 39 -5.21 27.06 8.18
CA GLN A 39 -5.59 28.43 7.91
C GLN A 39 -6.94 28.73 8.54
N GLY A 40 -6.98 29.64 9.49
CA GLY A 40 -8.23 30.12 10.11
C GLY A 40 -9.16 30.81 9.10
N GLY A 41 -10.45 30.57 9.29
CA GLY A 41 -11.50 31.17 8.49
C GLY A 41 -11.80 32.62 8.86
N SER A 42 -13.03 33.06 8.62
CA SER A 42 -13.50 34.47 8.94
C SER A 42 -13.86 34.65 10.40
N VAL A 43 -14.02 33.57 11.17
CA VAL A 43 -14.40 33.62 12.60
C VAL A 43 -13.47 32.70 13.40
N GLU A 44 -13.35 32.99 14.72
CA GLU A 44 -12.65 32.07 15.64
C GLU A 44 -13.34 30.70 15.62
N GLN A 45 -12.56 29.62 15.54
CA GLN A 45 -13.06 28.27 15.60
C GLN A 45 -12.35 27.44 16.67
N GLN A 46 -13.12 26.61 17.34
CA GLN A 46 -12.61 25.60 18.27
C GLN A 46 -12.28 24.35 17.49
N ILE A 47 -11.01 23.96 17.49
CA ILE A 47 -10.53 22.66 16.99
C ILE A 47 -10.57 21.67 18.14
N GLU A 48 -11.11 20.49 17.91
CA GLU A 48 -11.18 19.40 18.89
C GLU A 48 -10.01 18.44 18.74
N GLY A 49 -9.47 18.31 17.54
CA GLY A 49 -8.31 17.48 17.26
C GLY A 49 -7.70 17.72 15.90
N LEU A 50 -6.44 17.32 15.80
CA LEU A 50 -5.69 17.21 14.57
C LEU A 50 -5.03 15.85 14.51
N SER A 51 -5.25 15.11 13.43
CA SER A 51 -4.65 13.79 13.21
C SER A 51 -4.08 13.69 11.79
N VAL A 52 -3.03 12.91 11.64
CA VAL A 52 -2.53 12.43 10.35
C VAL A 52 -2.55 10.91 10.33
N GLY A 53 -2.69 10.32 9.16
CA GLY A 53 -2.70 8.88 9.00
C GLY A 53 -2.24 8.47 7.60
N LEU A 54 -2.09 7.18 7.37
CA LEU A 54 -1.91 6.63 6.03
C LEU A 54 -3.23 6.06 5.54
N GLN A 55 -3.61 6.42 4.33
CA GLN A 55 -4.83 5.97 3.67
C GLN A 55 -4.49 5.25 2.38
N ALA A 56 -5.13 4.11 2.17
CA ALA A 56 -5.05 3.32 0.95
C ALA A 56 -6.42 3.19 0.30
N ARG A 57 -6.47 3.09 -1.04
CA ARG A 57 -7.68 2.74 -1.77
C ARG A 57 -7.65 1.25 -2.10
N VAL A 58 -8.54 0.50 -1.49
CA VAL A 58 -8.56 -0.96 -1.46
C VAL A 58 -9.76 -1.48 -2.23
N GLU A 59 -9.60 -2.55 -2.99
CA GLU A 59 -10.68 -3.29 -3.65
C GLU A 59 -11.37 -4.19 -2.63
N VAL A 60 -12.68 -4.27 -2.72
CA VAL A 60 -13.52 -5.05 -1.83
C VAL A 60 -14.47 -5.89 -2.66
N GLU A 61 -14.36 -7.20 -2.53
CA GLU A 61 -15.33 -8.10 -3.11
C GLU A 61 -16.67 -8.02 -2.36
N GLY A 62 -17.74 -7.72 -3.05
CA GLY A 62 -19.09 -7.59 -2.50
C GLY A 62 -20.12 -8.40 -3.28
N GLY A 63 -20.10 -9.73 -3.16
CA GLY A 63 -20.97 -10.61 -3.95
C GLY A 63 -20.62 -10.56 -5.44
N ASP A 64 -21.54 -10.10 -6.30
CA ASP A 64 -21.31 -10.02 -7.76
C ASP A 64 -20.65 -8.71 -8.21
N HIS A 65 -20.20 -7.85 -7.28
CA HIS A 65 -19.63 -6.53 -7.61
C HIS A 65 -18.37 -6.26 -6.80
N GLU A 66 -17.35 -5.77 -7.48
CA GLU A 66 -16.16 -5.17 -6.86
C GLU A 66 -16.40 -3.67 -6.68
N TYR A 67 -15.97 -3.13 -5.54
CA TYR A 67 -15.99 -1.70 -5.29
C TYR A 67 -14.73 -1.26 -4.54
N LYS A 68 -14.35 0.02 -4.68
CA LYS A 68 -13.16 0.57 -4.01
C LYS A 68 -13.56 1.30 -2.74
N GLN A 69 -12.81 1.04 -1.66
CA GLN A 69 -12.97 1.66 -0.36
C GLN A 69 -11.67 2.33 0.07
N ASP A 70 -11.77 3.53 0.63
CA ASP A 70 -10.64 4.19 1.28
C ASP A 70 -10.52 3.69 2.72
N ILE A 71 -9.34 3.19 3.09
CA ILE A 71 -9.03 2.64 4.42
C ILE A 71 -7.88 3.43 5.03
N VAL A 72 -8.11 4.07 6.18
CA VAL A 72 -7.04 4.63 7.01
C VAL A 72 -6.48 3.51 7.89
N PHE A 73 -5.23 3.12 7.67
CA PHE A 73 -4.62 1.95 8.30
C PHE A 73 -3.57 2.25 9.37
N THR A 74 -3.19 3.53 9.50
CA THR A 74 -2.46 4.04 10.65
C THR A 74 -2.94 5.46 10.93
N LYS A 75 -2.94 5.88 12.20
CA LYS A 75 -3.39 7.23 12.58
C LYS A 75 -2.60 7.71 13.79
N GLN A 76 -2.09 8.94 13.71
CA GLN A 76 -1.38 9.62 14.77
C GLN A 76 -2.09 10.93 15.09
N ARG A 77 -2.42 11.16 16.36
CA ARG A 77 -2.93 12.43 16.84
C ARG A 77 -1.77 13.40 17.07
N LEU A 78 -1.79 14.55 16.40
CA LEU A 78 -0.73 15.56 16.48
C LEU A 78 -1.01 16.61 17.59
N GLY A 79 -2.28 16.82 17.94
CA GLY A 79 -2.65 17.79 18.94
C GLY A 79 -4.03 17.56 19.53
N GLY A 80 -4.25 18.12 20.74
CA GLY A 80 -5.56 18.17 21.40
C GLY A 80 -6.37 19.38 20.95
N ALA A 81 -7.32 19.80 21.79
CA ALA A 81 -8.18 20.93 21.50
C ALA A 81 -7.42 22.28 21.58
N PHE A 82 -7.64 23.14 20.59
CA PHE A 82 -7.09 24.50 20.54
C PHE A 82 -8.01 25.42 19.75
N LYS A 83 -7.75 26.74 19.84
CA LYS A 83 -8.51 27.75 19.10
C LYS A 83 -7.71 28.27 17.92
N VAL A 84 -8.36 28.40 16.79
CA VAL A 84 -7.80 29.04 15.60
C VAL A 84 -8.48 30.42 15.46
N GLN A 85 -7.68 31.50 15.53
CA GLN A 85 -8.15 32.86 15.34
C GLN A 85 -8.46 33.12 13.85
N PRO A 86 -9.34 34.07 13.55
CA PRO A 86 -9.64 34.43 12.17
C PRO A 86 -8.37 34.79 11.39
N ASN A 87 -8.24 34.23 10.20
CA ASN A 87 -7.11 34.41 9.29
C ASN A 87 -5.73 34.03 9.84
N ALA A 88 -5.66 33.42 11.03
CA ALA A 88 -4.38 32.93 11.59
C ALA A 88 -3.89 31.68 10.86
N LEU A 89 -2.58 31.60 10.69
CA LEU A 89 -1.92 30.41 10.20
C LEU A 89 -1.26 29.66 11.38
N HIS A 90 -1.60 28.37 11.52
CA HIS A 90 -0.95 27.45 12.44
C HIS A 90 -0.19 26.41 11.64
N VAL A 91 1.04 26.10 12.02
CA VAL A 91 1.87 25.09 11.37
C VAL A 91 2.25 24.04 12.41
N VAL A 92 1.95 22.79 12.14
CA VAL A 92 2.18 21.66 13.03
C VAL A 92 3.06 20.63 12.30
N PRO A 93 4.34 20.48 12.65
CA PRO A 93 5.20 19.46 12.05
C PRO A 93 4.78 18.07 12.51
N PHE A 94 5.01 17.07 11.65
CA PHE A 94 4.79 15.67 11.98
C PHE A 94 5.90 14.75 11.43
N ALA A 95 6.02 13.58 12.06
CA ALA A 95 6.75 12.42 11.58
C ALA A 95 5.85 11.20 11.83
N LEU A 96 5.43 10.54 10.77
CA LEU A 96 4.52 9.40 10.80
C LEU A 96 5.27 8.14 10.37
N GLU A 97 5.26 7.11 11.23
CA GLU A 97 5.84 5.81 10.91
C GLU A 97 5.01 5.10 9.84
N ILE A 98 5.71 4.50 8.89
CA ILE A 98 5.12 3.70 7.82
C ILE A 98 5.19 2.23 8.25
N PRO A 99 4.07 1.52 8.41
CA PRO A 99 4.07 0.11 8.74
C PRO A 99 4.94 -0.71 7.77
N ALA A 100 5.65 -1.71 8.29
CA ALA A 100 6.56 -2.54 7.49
C ALA A 100 5.82 -3.36 6.40
N GLU A 101 4.52 -3.60 6.56
CA GLU A 101 3.68 -4.27 5.56
C GLU A 101 2.94 -3.31 4.61
N THR A 102 3.31 -2.01 4.62
CA THR A 102 2.72 -1.05 3.68
C THR A 102 3.03 -1.47 2.24
N PRO A 103 2.02 -1.56 1.36
CA PRO A 103 2.18 -1.89 -0.05
C PRO A 103 3.11 -0.92 -0.78
N ILE A 104 3.88 -1.42 -1.74
CA ILE A 104 4.68 -0.58 -2.62
C ILE A 104 3.79 0.06 -3.69
N THR A 105 4.07 1.33 -4.03
CA THR A 105 3.38 2.05 -5.10
C THR A 105 4.25 2.30 -6.31
N HIS A 106 5.54 1.94 -6.23
CA HIS A 106 6.53 2.13 -7.29
C HIS A 106 7.38 0.87 -7.47
N PHE A 107 7.64 0.56 -8.74
CA PHE A 107 8.52 -0.54 -9.13
C PHE A 107 9.31 -0.13 -10.38
N GLU A 108 10.61 -0.42 -10.44
CA GLU A 108 11.52 -0.05 -11.55
C GLU A 108 11.47 1.44 -11.95
N GLY A 109 11.26 2.33 -10.98
CA GLY A 109 11.16 3.77 -11.21
C GLY A 109 9.81 4.22 -11.78
N HIS A 110 8.85 3.34 -11.93
CA HIS A 110 7.51 3.63 -12.43
C HIS A 110 6.46 3.48 -11.33
N ALA A 111 5.45 4.36 -11.34
CA ALA A 111 4.28 4.21 -10.49
C ALA A 111 3.47 2.98 -10.92
N LEU A 112 3.09 2.15 -9.97
CA LEU A 112 2.15 1.05 -10.18
C LEU A 112 0.74 1.62 -10.34
N HIS A 113 0.14 1.37 -11.50
CA HIS A 113 -1.19 1.89 -11.80
C HIS A 113 -2.23 1.29 -10.85
N GLY A 114 -3.10 2.13 -10.31
CA GLY A 114 -4.12 1.68 -9.34
C GLY A 114 -3.67 1.74 -7.87
N MET A 115 -2.38 1.76 -7.59
CA MET A 115 -1.81 1.82 -6.25
C MET A 115 -1.85 3.25 -5.71
N ASN A 116 -2.80 3.54 -4.82
CA ASN A 116 -2.98 4.87 -4.23
C ASN A 116 -2.82 4.80 -2.71
N ILE A 117 -1.69 5.29 -2.23
CA ILE A 117 -1.41 5.50 -0.80
C ILE A 117 -1.04 6.96 -0.58
N GLY A 118 -1.56 7.56 0.47
CA GLY A 118 -1.28 8.96 0.82
C GLY A 118 -1.35 9.21 2.30
N VAL A 119 -0.80 10.34 2.72
CA VAL A 119 -1.00 10.89 4.05
C VAL A 119 -2.37 11.57 4.08
N SER A 120 -3.27 11.06 4.90
CA SER A 120 -4.57 11.68 5.18
C SER A 120 -4.46 12.55 6.41
N THR A 121 -5.00 13.75 6.35
CA THR A 121 -5.08 14.69 7.46
C THR A 121 -6.53 14.96 7.79
N GLU A 122 -6.85 14.97 9.08
CA GLU A 122 -8.19 15.23 9.61
C GLU A 122 -8.11 16.31 10.68
N LEU A 123 -8.84 17.40 10.47
CA LEU A 123 -9.03 18.50 11.41
C LEU A 123 -10.46 18.47 11.93
N GLU A 124 -10.63 18.02 13.18
CA GLU A 124 -11.91 17.94 13.85
C GLU A 124 -12.34 19.33 14.32
N ILE A 125 -13.44 19.87 13.78
CA ILE A 125 -13.90 21.24 14.07
C ILE A 125 -15.21 21.19 14.85
N ALA A 126 -15.24 21.80 16.04
CA ALA A 126 -16.43 21.82 16.88
C ALA A 126 -17.64 22.43 16.17
N ARG A 127 -18.74 21.69 16.10
CA ARG A 127 -20.03 22.11 15.52
C ARG A 127 -19.96 22.52 14.04
N ALA A 128 -18.98 22.00 13.30
CA ALA A 128 -18.83 22.19 11.87
C ALA A 128 -18.49 20.86 11.20
N VAL A 129 -18.42 20.88 9.88
CA VAL A 129 -17.90 19.74 9.12
C VAL A 129 -16.38 19.74 9.27
N ASP A 130 -15.81 18.56 9.52
CA ASP A 130 -14.37 18.37 9.62
C ASP A 130 -13.69 18.68 8.29
N ALA A 131 -12.50 19.26 8.37
CA ALA A 131 -11.67 19.49 7.20
C ALA A 131 -10.64 18.37 7.05
N GLY A 132 -10.37 17.99 5.82
CA GLY A 132 -9.40 16.92 5.52
C GLY A 132 -8.55 17.23 4.28
N ASP A 133 -7.44 16.53 4.19
CA ASP A 133 -6.53 16.57 3.06
C ASP A 133 -5.98 15.16 2.79
N LEU A 134 -5.52 14.92 1.56
CA LEU A 134 -4.90 13.64 1.16
C LEU A 134 -3.77 13.92 0.19
N ASP A 135 -2.54 13.69 0.63
CA ASP A 135 -1.32 13.89 -0.15
C ASP A 135 -0.67 12.55 -0.50
N PRO A 136 -0.47 12.25 -1.79
CA PRO A 136 0.09 10.99 -2.23
C PRO A 136 1.57 10.86 -1.81
N ILE A 137 1.96 9.62 -1.48
CA ILE A 137 3.35 9.23 -1.26
C ILE A 137 3.78 8.14 -2.23
N ASN A 138 5.10 8.07 -2.47
CA ASN A 138 5.72 7.07 -3.32
C ASN A 138 6.40 6.03 -2.43
N VAL A 139 5.78 4.87 -2.29
CA VAL A 139 6.34 3.76 -1.50
C VAL A 139 7.17 2.88 -2.41
N HIS A 140 8.49 2.89 -2.21
CA HIS A 140 9.45 2.07 -2.96
C HIS A 140 9.74 0.76 -2.24
N PRO A 141 10.09 -0.33 -2.94
CA PRO A 141 10.45 -1.59 -2.31
C PRO A 141 11.69 -1.44 -1.42
N VAL A 142 11.70 -2.13 -0.28
CA VAL A 142 12.93 -2.33 0.50
C VAL A 142 13.87 -3.29 -0.25
N PRO A 143 15.19 -3.30 0.05
CA PRO A 143 16.15 -4.12 -0.69
C PRO A 143 15.80 -5.61 -0.80
N ALA A 144 15.23 -6.20 0.23
CA ALA A 144 14.78 -7.60 0.20
C ALA A 144 13.60 -7.83 -0.75
N GLN A 145 12.62 -6.90 -0.80
CA GLN A 145 11.53 -6.95 -1.80
C GLN A 145 12.09 -6.76 -3.21
N GLN A 146 13.00 -5.80 -3.38
CA GLN A 146 13.63 -5.56 -4.67
C GLN A 146 14.37 -6.79 -5.19
N ALA A 147 15.07 -7.55 -4.33
CA ALA A 147 15.77 -8.77 -4.71
C ALA A 147 14.81 -9.86 -5.26
N ILE A 148 13.63 -10.00 -4.66
CA ILE A 148 12.58 -10.91 -5.14
C ILE A 148 12.01 -10.43 -6.47
N LEU A 149 11.70 -9.14 -6.62
CA LEU A 149 11.19 -8.56 -7.86
C LEU A 149 12.21 -8.68 -9.01
N ASP A 150 13.49 -8.45 -8.71
CA ASP A 150 14.58 -8.65 -9.67
C ASP A 150 14.72 -10.11 -10.11
N ALA A 151 14.48 -11.06 -9.21
CA ALA A 151 14.48 -12.48 -9.54
C ALA A 151 13.32 -12.86 -10.49
N PHE A 152 12.12 -12.31 -10.30
CA PHE A 152 11.02 -12.46 -11.26
C PHE A 152 11.42 -11.97 -12.65
N ARG A 153 12.04 -10.78 -12.73
CA ARG A 153 12.53 -10.23 -13.99
C ARG A 153 13.60 -11.12 -14.64
N GLN A 154 14.57 -11.62 -13.86
CA GLN A 154 15.63 -12.52 -14.35
C GLN A 154 15.05 -13.81 -14.91
N LEU A 155 13.98 -14.32 -14.33
CA LEU A 155 13.25 -15.51 -14.81
C LEU A 155 12.39 -15.23 -16.04
N GLY A 156 12.29 -13.96 -16.47
CA GLY A 156 11.55 -13.54 -17.66
C GLY A 156 10.06 -13.30 -17.43
N PHE A 157 9.62 -13.17 -16.17
CA PHE A 157 8.26 -12.72 -15.87
C PHE A 157 8.09 -11.26 -16.25
N SER A 158 6.92 -10.92 -16.76
CA SER A 158 6.53 -9.54 -17.09
C SER A 158 5.45 -9.06 -16.14
N PHE A 159 5.64 -7.87 -15.59
CA PHE A 159 4.62 -7.20 -14.77
C PHE A 159 3.34 -7.01 -15.59
N ARG A 160 2.18 -7.28 -14.98
CA ARG A 160 0.84 -7.10 -15.56
C ARG A 160 0.08 -5.98 -14.87
N SER A 161 -0.20 -6.13 -13.59
CA SER A 161 -1.00 -5.22 -12.77
C SER A 161 -0.60 -5.33 -11.30
N ALA A 162 -1.11 -4.39 -10.50
CA ALA A 162 -1.07 -4.49 -9.05
C ALA A 162 -2.32 -3.81 -8.48
N ASP A 163 -2.84 -4.37 -7.41
CA ASP A 163 -3.97 -3.87 -6.66
C ASP A 163 -3.81 -4.11 -5.16
N MET A 164 -4.77 -3.62 -4.39
CA MET A 164 -4.86 -3.83 -2.95
C MET A 164 -6.20 -4.47 -2.63
N GLU A 165 -6.16 -5.69 -2.11
CA GLU A 165 -7.32 -6.50 -1.79
C GLU A 165 -7.65 -6.45 -0.31
N ARG A 166 -8.95 -6.25 0.02
CA ARG A 166 -9.43 -6.37 1.38
C ARG A 166 -9.51 -7.83 1.79
N GLY A 167 -8.67 -8.23 2.72
CA GLY A 167 -8.64 -9.62 3.16
C GLY A 167 -7.51 -9.92 4.12
N HIS A 168 -7.35 -11.21 4.41
CA HIS A 168 -6.28 -11.71 5.26
C HIS A 168 -5.74 -13.02 4.73
N ILE A 169 -4.44 -13.06 4.48
CA ILE A 169 -3.72 -14.25 4.01
C ILE A 169 -3.37 -15.13 5.22
N ARG A 170 -4.00 -16.31 5.29
CA ARG A 170 -3.82 -17.23 6.40
C ARG A 170 -2.37 -17.74 6.47
N GLY A 171 -1.84 -17.81 7.69
CA GLY A 171 -0.50 -18.34 7.95
C GLY A 171 0.63 -17.35 7.71
N THR A 172 0.31 -16.09 7.46
CA THR A 172 1.27 -14.98 7.41
C THR A 172 1.21 -14.13 8.68
N ARG A 173 2.13 -13.21 8.82
CA ARG A 173 2.19 -12.22 9.90
C ARG A 173 1.37 -10.95 9.64
N GLN A 174 0.45 -10.98 8.70
CA GLN A 174 -0.37 -9.83 8.30
C GLN A 174 -1.14 -9.25 9.47
N THR A 175 -1.06 -7.93 9.64
CA THR A 175 -1.83 -7.16 10.63
C THR A 175 -2.76 -6.14 9.97
N LEU A 176 -2.46 -5.68 8.75
CA LEU A 176 -3.33 -4.80 7.99
C LEU A 176 -4.59 -5.54 7.50
N PRO A 177 -5.74 -4.84 7.36
CA PRO A 177 -7.00 -5.45 6.90
C PRO A 177 -7.05 -5.65 5.38
N PHE A 178 -5.94 -5.50 4.69
CA PHE A 178 -5.77 -5.66 3.25
C PHE A 178 -4.31 -6.05 2.95
N TYR A 179 -4.07 -6.51 1.74
CA TYR A 179 -2.74 -6.85 1.23
C TYR A 179 -2.61 -6.39 -0.22
N GLN A 180 -1.40 -6.39 -0.74
CA GLN A 180 -1.10 -6.08 -2.14
C GLN A 180 -0.94 -7.35 -2.93
N GLU A 181 -1.51 -7.42 -4.13
CA GLU A 181 -1.19 -8.38 -5.16
C GLU A 181 -0.41 -7.69 -6.28
N ILE A 182 0.72 -8.29 -6.67
CA ILE A 182 1.53 -7.87 -7.82
C ILE A 182 1.49 -8.99 -8.83
N GLU A 183 0.75 -8.79 -9.91
CA GLU A 183 0.53 -9.80 -10.93
C GLU A 183 1.64 -9.82 -11.98
N PHE A 184 2.09 -11.04 -12.28
CA PHE A 184 3.09 -11.30 -13.30
C PHE A 184 2.60 -12.33 -14.33
N LEU A 185 2.90 -12.07 -15.60
CA LEU A 185 2.71 -13.04 -16.67
C LEU A 185 3.96 -13.91 -16.80
N PRO A 186 3.79 -15.26 -16.77
CA PRO A 186 4.92 -16.17 -16.86
C PRO A 186 5.46 -16.25 -18.29
N PRO A 187 6.78 -16.41 -18.48
CA PRO A 187 7.36 -16.70 -19.78
C PRO A 187 7.02 -18.12 -20.24
N SER A 188 7.24 -18.41 -21.52
CA SER A 188 6.82 -19.66 -22.18
C SER A 188 7.38 -20.95 -21.57
N GLN A 189 8.43 -20.85 -20.78
CA GLN A 189 9.00 -22.01 -20.06
C GLN A 189 8.08 -22.55 -18.94
N TYR A 190 7.20 -21.70 -18.37
CA TYR A 190 6.21 -22.08 -17.36
C TYR A 190 4.83 -22.30 -17.98
N ARG A 191 4.73 -23.21 -18.96
CA ARG A 191 3.54 -23.40 -19.82
C ARG A 191 2.26 -23.75 -19.08
N GLY A 192 2.36 -24.24 -17.84
CA GLY A 192 1.22 -24.63 -17.01
C GLY A 192 0.58 -23.50 -16.23
N LEU A 193 1.16 -22.30 -16.25
CA LEU A 193 0.69 -21.14 -15.49
C LEU A 193 0.02 -20.11 -16.42
N ASN A 194 -1.04 -19.47 -15.93
CA ASN A 194 -1.65 -18.30 -16.53
C ASN A 194 -1.01 -17.03 -15.99
N GLN A 195 -0.91 -16.94 -14.67
CA GLN A 195 -0.33 -15.81 -13.94
C GLN A 195 0.27 -16.26 -12.62
N VAL A 196 1.06 -15.40 -12.03
CA VAL A 196 1.59 -15.50 -10.67
C VAL A 196 1.35 -14.20 -9.97
N GLU A 197 0.72 -14.24 -8.81
CA GLU A 197 0.51 -13.11 -7.93
C GLU A 197 1.51 -13.18 -6.78
N LEU A 198 2.17 -12.07 -6.53
CA LEU A 198 3.20 -11.92 -5.51
C LEU A 198 2.71 -10.95 -4.44
N THR A 199 2.69 -11.42 -3.20
CA THR A 199 2.37 -10.60 -2.02
C THR A 199 3.53 -10.60 -1.04
N PHE A 200 3.81 -9.42 -0.47
CA PHE A 200 4.77 -9.25 0.61
C PHE A 200 4.05 -8.88 1.91
N VAL A 201 4.33 -9.63 2.98
CA VAL A 201 3.84 -9.32 4.33
C VAL A 201 5.04 -9.27 5.29
N SER A 202 5.33 -8.11 5.87
CA SER A 202 6.54 -7.90 6.67
C SER A 202 6.23 -7.33 8.05
N ASP A 203 6.98 -7.78 9.07
CA ASP A 203 6.96 -7.21 10.42
C ASP A 203 8.15 -6.26 10.70
N GLY A 204 8.95 -5.97 9.67
CA GLY A 204 10.16 -5.14 9.78
C GLY A 204 11.45 -5.92 10.09
N HIS A 205 11.36 -7.21 10.42
CA HIS A 205 12.51 -8.12 10.63
C HIS A 205 12.53 -9.22 9.60
N GLU A 206 11.39 -9.82 9.38
CA GLU A 206 11.17 -10.89 8.42
C GLU A 206 10.01 -10.52 7.48
N MET A 207 10.02 -11.11 6.32
CA MET A 207 9.00 -10.92 5.29
C MET A 207 8.50 -12.29 4.83
N ASP A 208 7.19 -12.50 4.93
CA ASP A 208 6.52 -13.60 4.24
C ASP A 208 6.35 -13.20 2.77
N VAL A 209 6.85 -14.04 1.87
CA VAL A 209 6.66 -13.91 0.43
C VAL A 209 5.64 -14.95 0.01
N VAL A 210 4.49 -14.49 -0.42
CA VAL A 210 3.37 -15.36 -0.83
C VAL A 210 3.28 -15.34 -2.34
N LEU A 211 3.18 -16.53 -2.93
CA LEU A 211 2.96 -16.72 -4.36
C LEU A 211 1.62 -17.46 -4.54
N GLU A 212 0.71 -16.82 -5.22
CA GLU A 212 -0.48 -17.46 -5.77
C GLU A 212 -0.24 -17.74 -7.25
N MET A 213 -0.48 -18.99 -7.66
CA MET A 213 -0.20 -19.45 -9.00
C MET A 213 -1.48 -19.97 -9.63
N ASP A 214 -2.04 -19.21 -10.58
CA ASP A 214 -3.16 -19.65 -11.39
C ASP A 214 -2.70 -20.60 -12.47
N LYS A 215 -3.24 -21.84 -12.45
CA LYS A 215 -2.93 -22.89 -13.41
C LYS A 215 -3.91 -22.90 -14.56
N LYS A 216 -3.39 -23.08 -15.76
CA LYS A 216 -4.21 -23.34 -16.94
C LYS A 216 -5.08 -24.59 -16.72
N PRO A 217 -6.39 -24.51 -17.02
CA PRO A 217 -7.24 -25.71 -16.97
C PRO A 217 -6.67 -26.79 -17.87
N GLY A 218 -6.54 -28.01 -17.34
CA GLY A 218 -6.17 -29.18 -18.11
C GLY A 218 -7.36 -29.77 -18.86
N LEU A 219 -7.10 -30.72 -19.81
CA LEU A 219 -8.16 -31.42 -20.56
C LEU A 219 -9.17 -32.16 -19.65
N PHE A 220 -8.84 -32.40 -18.38
CA PHE A 220 -9.66 -33.16 -17.41
C PHE A 220 -9.66 -32.55 -16.00
N SER A 221 -9.18 -31.29 -15.81
CA SER A 221 -9.17 -30.63 -14.51
C SER A 221 -9.56 -29.15 -14.68
N GLU A 222 -10.39 -28.64 -13.79
CA GLU A 222 -10.56 -27.22 -13.61
C GLU A 222 -9.24 -26.59 -13.16
N GLY A 223 -8.96 -25.34 -13.54
CA GLY A 223 -7.85 -24.57 -13.03
C GLY A 223 -7.95 -24.51 -11.50
N SER A 224 -6.82 -24.55 -10.81
CA SER A 224 -6.78 -24.45 -9.36
C SER A 224 -5.63 -23.54 -8.94
N ASP A 225 -5.91 -22.64 -8.02
CA ASP A 225 -4.91 -21.77 -7.44
C ASP A 225 -4.05 -22.56 -6.46
N THR A 226 -2.78 -22.27 -6.48
CA THR A 226 -1.81 -22.91 -5.58
C THR A 226 -1.07 -21.84 -4.82
N TYR A 227 -1.32 -21.79 -3.52
CA TYR A 227 -0.62 -20.89 -2.61
C TYR A 227 0.69 -21.50 -2.14
N ARG A 228 1.73 -20.67 -2.10
CA ARG A 228 3.03 -20.97 -1.51
C ARG A 228 3.51 -19.78 -0.71
N CYS A 229 4.11 -20.04 0.44
CA CYS A 229 4.67 -19.01 1.30
C CYS A 229 6.07 -19.44 1.75
N PHE A 230 7.03 -18.53 1.72
CA PHE A 230 8.35 -18.69 2.32
C PHE A 230 8.77 -17.39 3.03
N GLN A 231 9.75 -17.51 3.91
CA GLN A 231 10.22 -16.38 4.71
C GLN A 231 11.56 -15.87 4.22
N VAL A 232 11.73 -14.55 4.28
CA VAL A 232 12.95 -13.84 3.91
C VAL A 232 13.32 -12.90 5.06
N GLY A 233 14.49 -13.09 5.65
CA GLY A 233 15.01 -12.15 6.64
C GLY A 233 15.46 -10.86 5.96
N LEU A 234 14.95 -9.71 6.41
CA LEU A 234 15.25 -8.42 5.80
C LEU A 234 16.72 -8.01 5.90
N HIS A 235 17.48 -8.62 6.82
CA HIS A 235 18.92 -8.38 7.03
C HIS A 235 19.81 -9.55 6.56
N SER A 236 19.23 -10.61 5.98
CA SER A 236 19.96 -11.82 5.58
C SER A 236 19.62 -12.33 4.18
N TYR A 237 18.92 -11.54 3.37
CA TYR A 237 18.47 -11.90 2.03
C TYR A 237 19.60 -11.98 0.99
N GLU A 238 20.74 -11.31 1.20
CA GLU A 238 21.79 -11.12 0.19
C GLU A 238 22.54 -12.40 -0.20
N GLY A 239 22.54 -13.43 0.64
CA GLY A 239 23.26 -14.67 0.39
C GLY A 239 22.53 -15.68 -0.51
N THR A 240 21.33 -15.38 -0.98
CA THR A 240 20.47 -16.33 -1.71
C THR A 240 20.36 -15.97 -3.18
N ASP A 241 20.56 -16.94 -4.06
CA ASP A 241 20.19 -16.85 -5.47
C ASP A 241 18.66 -16.98 -5.59
N TRP A 242 17.97 -15.85 -5.47
CA TRP A 242 16.50 -15.81 -5.49
C TRP A 242 15.92 -16.28 -6.83
N ALA A 243 16.60 -16.05 -7.94
CA ALA A 243 16.14 -16.55 -9.23
C ALA A 243 16.17 -18.08 -9.28
N ALA A 244 17.25 -18.72 -8.84
CA ALA A 244 17.31 -20.16 -8.74
C ALA A 244 16.29 -20.71 -7.75
N TYR A 245 16.12 -20.08 -6.60
CA TYR A 245 15.16 -20.46 -5.57
C TYR A 245 13.72 -20.42 -6.08
N LEU A 246 13.28 -19.28 -6.65
CA LEU A 246 11.94 -19.10 -7.22
C LEU A 246 11.69 -20.04 -8.40
N ASN A 247 12.69 -20.22 -9.29
CA ASN A 247 12.56 -21.14 -10.41
C ASN A 247 12.27 -22.58 -9.95
N GLN A 248 12.96 -23.05 -8.91
CA GLN A 248 12.71 -24.38 -8.34
C GLN A 248 11.29 -24.49 -7.78
N TRP A 249 10.82 -23.45 -7.09
CA TRP A 249 9.48 -23.40 -6.51
C TRP A 249 8.38 -23.40 -7.60
N ILE A 250 8.46 -22.48 -8.54
CA ILE A 250 7.47 -22.30 -9.61
C ILE A 250 7.46 -23.51 -10.54
N ALA A 251 8.62 -24.05 -10.90
CA ALA A 251 8.71 -25.25 -11.73
C ALA A 251 8.08 -26.50 -11.08
N SER A 252 8.20 -26.63 -9.75
CA SER A 252 7.60 -27.76 -9.02
C SER A 252 6.08 -27.77 -9.10
N VAL A 253 5.46 -26.59 -9.17
CA VAL A 253 4.00 -26.43 -9.29
C VAL A 253 3.52 -26.77 -10.71
N GLY A 254 4.25 -26.31 -11.74
CA GLY A 254 3.94 -26.58 -13.15
C GLY A 254 4.15 -28.04 -13.57
N SER A 255 4.95 -28.80 -12.80
CA SER A 255 5.31 -30.20 -13.13
C SER A 255 4.49 -31.26 -12.40
N GLN A 256 3.64 -30.89 -11.45
CA GLN A 256 2.72 -31.84 -10.81
C GLN A 256 1.65 -32.31 -11.82
N ARG A 257 2.05 -33.17 -12.76
CA ARG A 257 1.12 -34.05 -13.46
C ARG A 257 0.53 -34.97 -12.40
N ASN A 258 -0.78 -34.93 -12.22
CA ASN A 258 -1.50 -35.94 -11.47
C ASN A 258 -1.21 -37.30 -12.09
N TRP A 259 -0.43 -38.11 -11.41
CA TRP A 259 -0.33 -39.54 -11.68
C TRP A 259 -1.54 -40.19 -11.03
N PHE A 260 -2.54 -40.48 -11.83
CA PHE A 260 -3.59 -41.47 -11.55
C PHE A 260 -3.53 -42.56 -12.62
#